data_2cb692950f0c3f49283372ad2bfa680a
#
_entry.id   2cb692950f0c3f49283372ad2bfa680a
#
_cell.length_a   1.000
_cell.length_b   1.000
_cell.length_c   1.000
_cell.angle_alpha   90.00
_cell.angle_beta   90.00
_cell.angle_gamma   90.00
#
_symmetry.space_group_name_H-M   'P 1'
#
loop_
_entity.id
_entity.type
_entity.pdbx_description
1 polymer ?
#
loop_
_entity_poly.entity_id
_entity_poly.type
_entity_poly.pdbx_seq_one_letter_code
_entity_poly.pdbx_strand_id
1 'polypeptide(L)'
;EILSVTRDDEGYTLVLNGDEVSANKLVIASGGLSMPGLGATPFGYKVAEQFGLKVLPTRAGLVPFTLHKPMLEQLQVLSGVSVPSVITAQDGTVFRESLLFTHRGLSGPAVLQISSYWQAGEFVSINLLPDIDLADFLDVQRAEHPNQSLKNTLAMQLPKRLVECLQQLG
;
A
#
# COMPACT_ATOMS: atom_id res chain seq x y z
N GLU A 1 -4.68 -27.03 18.94
CA GLU A 1 -3.77 -25.90 19.21
C GLU A 1 -2.40 -26.42 19.60
N ILE A 2 -1.31 -25.75 19.19
CA ILE A 2 0.06 -26.06 19.63
C ILE A 2 0.30 -25.31 20.92
N LEU A 3 0.65 -26.02 21.98
CA LEU A 3 0.90 -25.47 23.31
C LEU A 3 2.39 -25.14 23.51
N SER A 4 3.28 -26.02 23.02
CA SER A 4 4.72 -25.80 23.09
C SER A 4 5.44 -26.50 21.92
N VAL A 5 6.63 -26.02 21.63
CA VAL A 5 7.59 -26.61 20.70
C VAL A 5 8.91 -26.70 21.43
N THR A 6 9.50 -27.89 21.50
CA THR A 6 10.83 -28.11 22.09
C THR A 6 11.75 -28.78 21.08
N ARG A 7 13.06 -28.76 21.36
CA ARG A 7 14.08 -29.43 20.53
C ARG A 7 15.10 -30.09 21.44
N ASP A 8 15.50 -31.26 21.06
CA ASP A 8 16.62 -32.03 21.67
C ASP A 8 17.51 -32.59 20.53
N ASP A 9 18.38 -33.54 20.89
CA ASP A 9 19.30 -34.19 19.95
C ASP A 9 18.59 -35.16 18.99
N GLU A 10 17.37 -35.57 19.28
CA GLU A 10 16.55 -36.48 18.46
C GLU A 10 15.64 -35.74 17.50
N GLY A 11 15.37 -34.43 17.73
CA GLY A 11 14.54 -33.63 16.85
C GLY A 11 13.66 -32.61 17.56
N TYR A 12 12.44 -32.48 17.12
CA TYR A 12 11.43 -31.55 17.64
C TYR A 12 10.26 -32.31 18.24
N THR A 13 9.78 -31.81 19.35
CA THR A 13 8.56 -32.30 20.02
C THR A 13 7.55 -31.15 20.12
N LEU A 14 6.33 -31.41 19.64
CA LEU A 14 5.18 -30.50 19.67
C LEU A 14 4.15 -31.05 20.65
N VAL A 15 3.80 -30.26 21.66
CA VAL A 15 2.70 -30.59 22.59
C VAL A 15 1.43 -29.90 22.05
N LEU A 16 0.40 -30.71 21.86
CA LEU A 16 -0.94 -30.30 21.43
C LEU A 16 -1.94 -30.46 22.59
N ASN A 17 -3.19 -30.02 22.37
CA ASN A 17 -4.28 -30.29 23.34
C ASN A 17 -4.56 -31.79 23.40
N GLY A 18 -3.88 -32.50 24.32
CA GLY A 18 -4.07 -33.93 24.60
C GLY A 18 -3.17 -34.89 23.81
N ASP A 19 -2.32 -34.40 22.94
CA ASP A 19 -1.43 -35.20 22.12
C ASP A 19 0.02 -34.63 22.09
N GLU A 20 0.97 -35.48 21.74
CA GLU A 20 2.36 -35.11 21.51
C GLU A 20 2.82 -35.68 20.17
N VAL A 21 3.55 -34.87 19.42
CA VAL A 21 4.08 -35.25 18.11
C VAL A 21 5.57 -34.97 18.05
N SER A 22 6.36 -36.00 17.73
CA SER A 22 7.80 -35.87 17.53
C SER A 22 8.18 -35.95 16.05
N ALA A 23 9.16 -35.19 15.62
CA ALA A 23 9.65 -35.16 14.25
C ALA A 23 11.12 -34.73 14.17
N ASN A 24 11.89 -35.34 13.27
CA ASN A 24 13.30 -34.98 13.06
C ASN A 24 13.47 -33.55 12.49
N LYS A 25 12.45 -33.02 11.80
CA LYS A 25 12.45 -31.68 11.20
C LYS A 25 11.09 -31.02 11.41
N LEU A 26 11.13 -29.70 11.69
CA LEU A 26 9.94 -28.89 11.86
C LEU A 26 9.90 -27.78 10.81
N VAL A 27 8.78 -27.64 10.13
CA VAL A 27 8.50 -26.51 9.22
C VAL A 27 7.39 -25.65 9.83
N ILE A 28 7.67 -24.39 10.04
CA ILE A 28 6.67 -23.41 10.50
C ILE A 28 6.02 -22.79 9.28
N ALA A 29 4.75 -23.14 9.05
CA ALA A 29 3.93 -22.66 7.94
C ALA A 29 2.61 -22.02 8.43
N SER A 30 2.64 -21.40 9.61
CA SER A 30 1.47 -20.85 10.30
C SER A 30 1.00 -19.48 9.79
N GLY A 31 1.62 -18.96 8.72
CA GLY A 31 1.38 -17.61 8.23
C GLY A 31 1.98 -16.52 9.11
N GLY A 32 1.66 -15.29 8.82
CA GLY A 32 2.11 -14.10 9.56
C GLY A 32 0.93 -13.32 10.16
N LEU A 33 1.12 -12.00 10.37
CA LEU A 33 0.17 -11.15 11.09
C LEU A 33 -0.92 -10.53 10.21
N SER A 34 -0.92 -10.81 8.89
CA SER A 34 -1.70 -10.05 7.90
C SER A 34 -3.21 -10.21 8.05
N MET A 35 -3.70 -11.36 8.48
CA MET A 35 -5.13 -11.69 8.52
C MET A 35 -5.53 -12.33 9.87
N PRO A 36 -5.58 -11.54 10.96
CA PRO A 36 -5.95 -12.06 12.28
C PRO A 36 -7.30 -12.76 12.33
N GLY A 37 -8.27 -12.27 11.56
CA GLY A 37 -9.61 -12.88 11.44
C GLY A 37 -9.62 -14.27 10.79
N LEU A 38 -8.54 -14.67 10.12
CA LEU A 38 -8.34 -16.00 9.54
C LEU A 38 -7.34 -16.86 10.36
N GLY A 39 -7.07 -16.47 11.61
CA GLY A 39 -6.18 -17.21 12.50
C GLY A 39 -4.70 -16.88 12.38
N ALA A 40 -4.36 -15.79 11.68
CA ALA A 40 -2.98 -15.29 11.65
C ALA A 40 -2.53 -14.86 13.05
N THR A 41 -1.40 -15.39 13.53
CA THR A 41 -0.86 -15.14 14.88
C THR A 41 0.65 -14.93 14.80
N PRO A 42 1.28 -14.34 15.84
CA PRO A 42 2.74 -14.21 15.92
C PRO A 42 3.45 -15.52 16.28
N PHE A 43 2.78 -16.68 16.20
CA PHE A 43 3.32 -17.97 16.63
C PHE A 43 4.69 -18.28 16.01
N GLY A 44 4.82 -18.16 14.69
CA GLY A 44 6.08 -18.46 13.99
C GLY A 44 7.23 -17.55 14.44
N TYR A 45 6.97 -16.27 14.70
CA TYR A 45 7.98 -15.32 15.20
C TYR A 45 8.41 -15.69 16.62
N LYS A 46 7.47 -16.05 17.50
CA LYS A 46 7.77 -16.49 18.88
C LYS A 46 8.61 -17.77 18.90
N VAL A 47 8.30 -18.73 18.03
CA VAL A 47 9.10 -19.95 17.91
C VAL A 47 10.51 -19.63 17.38
N ALA A 48 10.63 -18.73 16.40
CA ALA A 48 11.94 -18.30 15.91
C ALA A 48 12.80 -17.65 17.03
N GLU A 49 12.21 -16.75 17.80
CA GLU A 49 12.87 -16.11 18.95
C GLU A 49 13.25 -17.14 20.02
N GLN A 50 12.38 -18.09 20.33
CA GLN A 50 12.62 -19.17 21.27
C GLN A 50 13.86 -20.00 20.91
N PHE A 51 14.09 -20.21 19.60
CA PHE A 51 15.28 -20.91 19.07
C PHE A 51 16.45 -19.97 18.79
N GLY A 52 16.46 -18.76 19.33
CA GLY A 52 17.57 -17.81 19.26
C GLY A 52 17.73 -17.10 17.93
N LEU A 53 16.73 -17.17 17.02
CA LEU A 53 16.74 -16.42 15.78
C LEU A 53 16.31 -14.98 16.01
N LYS A 54 17.01 -14.04 15.39
CA LYS A 54 16.64 -12.62 15.44
C LYS A 54 15.45 -12.36 14.53
N VAL A 55 14.31 -12.02 15.11
CA VAL A 55 13.14 -11.54 14.37
C VAL A 55 13.27 -10.04 14.18
N LEU A 56 13.27 -9.60 12.92
CA LEU A 56 13.25 -8.16 12.59
C LEU A 56 11.87 -7.57 12.86
N PRO A 57 11.78 -6.28 13.26
CA PRO A 57 10.50 -5.61 13.44
C PRO A 57 9.63 -5.77 12.20
N THR A 58 8.42 -6.30 12.39
CA THR A 58 7.45 -6.48 11.32
C THR A 58 6.71 -5.17 11.06
N ARG A 59 6.44 -4.88 9.80
CA ARG A 59 5.58 -3.77 9.39
C ARG A 59 4.62 -4.21 8.29
N ALA A 60 3.51 -3.54 8.19
CA ALA A 60 2.56 -3.78 7.11
C ALA A 60 3.19 -3.38 5.76
N GLY A 61 3.06 -4.25 4.77
CA GLY A 61 3.42 -3.99 3.38
C GLY A 61 2.20 -4.14 2.48
N LEU A 62 2.23 -3.53 1.30
CA LEU A 62 1.13 -3.53 0.33
C LEU A 62 -0.18 -3.02 0.95
N VAL A 63 -0.11 -1.90 1.66
CA VAL A 63 -1.26 -1.30 2.36
C VAL A 63 -1.68 0.02 1.74
N PRO A 64 -2.97 0.38 1.79
CA PRO A 64 -3.43 1.69 1.35
C PRO A 64 -2.92 2.80 2.30
N PHE A 65 -2.78 4.02 1.77
CA PHE A 65 -2.54 5.19 2.58
C PHE A 65 -3.88 5.73 3.13
N THR A 66 -3.92 5.93 4.44
CA THR A 66 -5.01 6.66 5.08
C THR A 66 -4.65 8.15 5.14
N LEU A 67 -5.62 9.01 4.87
CA LEU A 67 -5.42 10.44 4.89
C LEU A 67 -5.94 11.05 6.19
N HIS A 68 -5.30 12.14 6.63
CA HIS A 68 -5.80 12.96 7.74
C HIS A 68 -7.14 13.59 7.38
N LYS A 69 -7.97 13.82 8.41
CA LYS A 69 -9.35 14.27 8.26
C LYS A 69 -9.53 15.46 7.29
N PRO A 70 -8.78 16.56 7.36
CA PRO A 70 -8.96 17.69 6.44
C PRO A 70 -8.76 17.30 4.97
N MET A 71 -7.71 16.54 4.66
CA MET A 71 -7.43 16.08 3.30
C MET A 71 -8.46 15.04 2.85
N LEU A 72 -8.87 14.16 3.76
CA LEU A 72 -9.87 13.14 3.47
C LEU A 72 -11.22 13.76 3.09
N GLU A 73 -11.67 14.78 3.82
CA GLU A 73 -12.92 15.50 3.54
C GLU A 73 -12.92 16.13 2.14
N GLN A 74 -11.78 16.62 1.68
CA GLN A 74 -11.63 17.17 0.34
C GLN A 74 -11.60 16.09 -0.75
N LEU A 75 -10.91 14.98 -0.51
CA LEU A 75 -10.69 13.94 -1.52
C LEU A 75 -11.74 12.83 -1.52
N GLN A 76 -12.57 12.70 -0.50
CA GLN A 76 -13.59 11.64 -0.41
C GLN A 76 -14.63 11.67 -1.54
N VAL A 77 -14.85 12.84 -2.14
CA VAL A 77 -15.71 13.01 -3.33
C VAL A 77 -15.18 12.22 -4.53
N LEU A 78 -13.88 11.87 -4.53
CA LEU A 78 -13.23 11.08 -5.57
C LEU A 78 -13.32 9.58 -5.34
N SER A 79 -13.96 9.13 -4.26
CA SER A 79 -14.06 7.69 -3.96
C SER A 79 -14.56 6.89 -5.16
N GLY A 80 -13.78 5.85 -5.55
CA GLY A 80 -14.01 5.04 -6.73
C GLY A 80 -13.34 5.55 -8.01
N VAL A 81 -12.76 6.76 -8.02
CA VAL A 81 -11.99 7.26 -9.18
C VAL A 81 -10.65 6.56 -9.20
N SER A 82 -10.27 6.01 -10.36
CA SER A 82 -8.95 5.43 -10.62
C SER A 82 -8.30 6.15 -11.80
N VAL A 83 -6.99 6.40 -11.68
CA VAL A 83 -6.19 7.05 -12.73
C VAL A 83 -4.83 6.39 -12.88
N PRO A 84 -4.29 6.23 -14.09
CA PRO A 84 -2.90 5.90 -14.31
C PRO A 84 -2.00 6.93 -13.63
N SER A 85 -0.97 6.50 -12.94
CA SER A 85 -0.09 7.41 -12.23
C SER A 85 1.34 6.88 -12.13
N VAL A 86 2.26 7.77 -11.82
CA VAL A 86 3.60 7.43 -11.33
C VAL A 86 3.73 7.96 -9.92
N ILE A 87 4.07 7.07 -8.98
CA ILE A 87 4.30 7.42 -7.58
C ILE A 87 5.76 7.18 -7.25
N THR A 88 6.39 8.21 -6.67
CA THR A 88 7.80 8.19 -6.29
C THR A 88 7.92 8.38 -4.78
N ALA A 89 8.62 7.48 -4.10
CA ALA A 89 8.96 7.60 -2.69
C ALA A 89 10.19 8.50 -2.48
N GLN A 90 10.44 8.89 -1.25
CA GLN A 90 11.54 9.78 -0.89
C GLN A 90 12.92 9.17 -1.17
N ASP A 91 13.06 7.85 -1.14
CA ASP A 91 14.28 7.11 -1.47
C ASP A 91 14.53 6.98 -2.99
N GLY A 92 13.63 7.52 -3.82
CA GLY A 92 13.69 7.46 -5.29
C GLY A 92 13.05 6.21 -5.90
N THR A 93 12.47 5.31 -5.12
CA THR A 93 11.71 4.16 -5.63
C THR A 93 10.46 4.63 -6.37
N VAL A 94 10.21 4.06 -7.54
CA VAL A 94 9.13 4.49 -8.44
C VAL A 94 8.23 3.31 -8.82
N PHE A 95 6.93 3.52 -8.77
CA PHE A 95 5.94 2.61 -9.34
C PHE A 95 5.02 3.34 -10.29
N ARG A 96 4.82 2.75 -11.48
CA ARG A 96 3.92 3.24 -12.53
C ARG A 96 2.76 2.27 -12.68
N GLU A 97 1.65 2.59 -12.06
CA GLU A 97 0.42 1.80 -12.03
C GLU A 97 -0.78 2.69 -11.72
N SER A 98 -1.97 2.11 -11.66
CA SER A 98 -3.17 2.88 -11.28
C SER A 98 -3.19 3.24 -9.80
N LEU A 99 -3.51 4.50 -9.52
CA LEU A 99 -3.92 5.01 -8.22
C LEU A 99 -5.45 4.94 -8.12
N LEU A 100 -5.97 4.58 -6.96
CA LEU A 100 -7.40 4.55 -6.63
C LEU A 100 -7.69 5.46 -5.45
N PHE A 101 -8.60 6.40 -5.61
CA PHE A 101 -9.17 7.17 -4.51
C PHE A 101 -10.23 6.35 -3.80
N THR A 102 -10.17 6.32 -2.46
CA THR A 102 -11.11 5.58 -1.62
C THR A 102 -11.71 6.48 -0.54
N HIS A 103 -12.75 6.02 0.11
CA HIS A 103 -13.37 6.73 1.24
C HIS A 103 -12.48 6.87 2.48
N ARG A 104 -11.30 6.24 2.52
CA ARG A 104 -10.31 6.30 3.61
C ARG A 104 -8.98 6.93 3.20
N GLY A 105 -8.78 7.18 1.91
CA GLY A 105 -7.54 7.73 1.38
C GLY A 105 -7.20 7.15 0.01
N LEU A 106 -5.96 6.75 -0.18
CA LEU A 106 -5.42 6.32 -1.46
C LEU A 106 -5.09 4.83 -1.44
N SER A 107 -5.39 4.14 -2.54
CA SER A 107 -5.14 2.72 -2.76
C SER A 107 -4.80 2.50 -4.25
N GLY A 108 -4.95 1.28 -4.72
CA GLY A 108 -4.58 0.88 -6.08
C GLY A 108 -3.15 0.33 -6.15
N PRO A 109 -2.80 -0.36 -7.24
CA PRO A 109 -1.52 -1.06 -7.35
C PRO A 109 -0.31 -0.18 -7.09
N ALA A 110 -0.28 1.06 -7.59
CA ALA A 110 0.82 2.00 -7.37
C ALA A 110 1.01 2.33 -5.89
N VAL A 111 -0.10 2.61 -5.17
CA VAL A 111 -0.08 2.95 -3.74
C VAL A 111 0.32 1.74 -2.89
N LEU A 112 -0.25 0.56 -3.18
CA LEU A 112 0.06 -0.65 -2.43
C LEU A 112 1.55 -1.02 -2.55
N GLN A 113 2.13 -0.90 -3.73
CA GLN A 113 3.55 -1.19 -3.93
C GLN A 113 4.44 -0.17 -3.23
N ILE A 114 4.20 1.14 -3.43
CA ILE A 114 5.04 2.19 -2.85
C ILE A 114 4.96 2.22 -1.31
N SER A 115 3.87 1.74 -0.71
CA SER A 115 3.71 1.70 0.74
C SER A 115 4.76 0.85 1.45
N SER A 116 5.38 -0.10 0.75
CA SER A 116 6.48 -0.91 1.28
C SER A 116 7.80 -0.14 1.38
N TYR A 117 7.93 0.98 0.68
CA TYR A 117 9.12 1.85 0.62
C TYR A 117 8.94 3.17 1.36
N TRP A 118 7.71 3.52 1.73
CA TRP A 118 7.39 4.70 2.51
C TRP A 118 7.53 4.46 4.01
N GLN A 119 8.02 5.46 4.75
CA GLN A 119 8.10 5.45 6.21
C GLN A 119 7.28 6.60 6.79
N ALA A 120 6.85 6.46 8.05
CA ALA A 120 6.07 7.49 8.71
C ALA A 120 6.85 8.82 8.80
N GLY A 121 6.23 9.90 8.31
CA GLY A 121 6.84 11.23 8.24
C GLY A 121 7.44 11.57 6.88
N GLU A 122 7.57 10.61 5.98
CA GLU A 122 7.99 10.85 4.60
C GLU A 122 6.81 11.29 3.72
N PHE A 123 7.12 11.85 2.57
CA PHE A 123 6.15 12.16 1.53
C PHE A 123 6.35 11.26 0.31
N VAL A 124 5.31 11.15 -0.51
CA VAL A 124 5.37 10.57 -1.86
C VAL A 124 4.96 11.64 -2.87
N SER A 125 5.61 11.63 -4.02
CA SER A 125 5.20 12.44 -5.17
C SER A 125 4.31 11.62 -6.08
N ILE A 126 3.20 12.20 -6.53
CA ILE A 126 2.23 11.53 -7.40
C ILE A 126 2.08 12.33 -8.69
N ASN A 127 2.52 11.76 -9.81
CA ASN A 127 2.25 12.29 -11.13
C ASN A 127 0.99 11.61 -11.69
N LEU A 128 -0.06 12.39 -11.91
CA LEU A 128 -1.35 11.94 -12.41
C LEU A 128 -1.46 11.97 -13.95
N LEU A 129 -0.42 12.48 -14.63
CA LEU A 129 -0.34 12.57 -16.09
C LEU A 129 1.04 12.09 -16.58
N PRO A 130 1.41 10.81 -16.31
CA PRO A 130 2.77 10.33 -16.53
C PRO A 130 3.18 10.21 -18.01
N ASP A 131 2.21 10.26 -18.91
CA ASP A 131 2.43 10.12 -20.37
C ASP A 131 2.41 11.46 -21.13
N ILE A 132 2.21 12.57 -20.41
CA ILE A 132 1.98 13.87 -21.00
C ILE A 132 2.89 14.90 -20.34
N ASP A 133 3.64 15.65 -21.16
CA ASP A 133 4.17 16.92 -20.70
C ASP A 133 3.01 17.91 -20.61
N LEU A 134 2.66 18.27 -19.37
CA LEU A 134 1.49 19.12 -19.12
C LEU A 134 1.70 20.53 -19.67
N ALA A 135 2.92 21.07 -19.65
CA ALA A 135 3.20 22.41 -20.15
C ALA A 135 3.01 22.46 -21.66
N ASP A 136 3.64 21.56 -22.39
CA ASP A 136 3.50 21.44 -23.84
C ASP A 136 2.03 21.21 -24.26
N PHE A 137 1.34 20.31 -23.54
CA PHE A 137 -0.07 20.04 -23.79
C PHE A 137 -0.93 21.30 -23.62
N LEU A 138 -0.73 22.06 -22.56
CA LEU A 138 -1.50 23.28 -22.29
C LEU A 138 -1.21 24.37 -23.32
N ASP A 139 0.04 24.52 -23.77
CA ASP A 139 0.42 25.51 -24.79
C ASP A 139 -0.22 25.19 -26.13
N VAL A 140 -0.21 23.94 -26.57
CA VAL A 140 -0.92 23.48 -27.77
C VAL A 140 -2.41 23.75 -27.65
N GLN A 141 -3.04 23.35 -26.56
CA GLN A 141 -4.48 23.54 -26.38
C GLN A 141 -4.89 25.01 -26.30
N ARG A 142 -4.04 25.87 -25.74
CA ARG A 142 -4.28 27.31 -25.69
C ARG A 142 -4.22 27.93 -27.10
N ALA A 143 -3.31 27.46 -27.95
CA ALA A 143 -3.19 27.93 -29.33
C ALA A 143 -4.37 27.47 -30.20
N GLU A 144 -4.79 26.22 -30.07
CA GLU A 144 -5.87 25.64 -30.88
C GLU A 144 -7.28 26.06 -30.40
N HIS A 145 -7.45 26.20 -29.06
CA HIS A 145 -8.72 26.47 -28.40
C HIS A 145 -8.64 27.64 -27.39
N PRO A 146 -8.37 28.89 -27.85
CA PRO A 146 -8.06 30.02 -26.97
C PRO A 146 -9.19 30.42 -26.00
N ASN A 147 -10.42 30.02 -26.28
CA ASN A 147 -11.58 30.28 -25.43
C ASN A 147 -11.95 29.12 -24.51
N GLN A 148 -11.21 28.00 -24.55
CA GLN A 148 -11.47 26.86 -23.72
C GLN A 148 -10.94 27.10 -22.29
N SER A 149 -11.75 26.79 -21.28
CA SER A 149 -11.32 26.91 -19.89
C SER A 149 -10.30 25.83 -19.54
N LEU A 150 -9.35 26.15 -18.63
CA LEU A 150 -8.37 25.19 -18.10
C LEU A 150 -9.04 23.92 -17.58
N LYS A 151 -10.19 24.04 -16.92
CA LYS A 151 -11.00 22.90 -16.47
C LYS A 151 -11.34 21.95 -17.61
N ASN A 152 -11.84 22.48 -18.72
CA ASN A 152 -12.24 21.66 -19.86
C ASN A 152 -11.02 21.05 -20.56
N THR A 153 -9.93 21.78 -20.61
CA THR A 153 -8.66 21.28 -21.16
C THR A 153 -8.12 20.09 -20.33
N LEU A 154 -8.03 20.24 -19.03
CA LEU A 154 -7.57 19.15 -18.16
C LEU A 154 -8.53 17.95 -18.16
N ALA A 155 -9.82 18.18 -18.32
CA ALA A 155 -10.83 17.11 -18.40
C ALA A 155 -10.74 16.26 -19.68
N MET A 156 -9.90 16.66 -20.66
CA MET A 156 -9.56 15.80 -21.80
C MET A 156 -8.63 14.64 -21.40
N GLN A 157 -7.87 14.81 -20.33
CA GLN A 157 -6.84 13.88 -19.89
C GLN A 157 -7.15 13.23 -18.52
N LEU A 158 -7.91 13.90 -17.68
CA LEU A 158 -8.25 13.47 -16.33
C LEU A 158 -9.77 13.33 -16.15
N PRO A 159 -10.23 12.45 -15.25
CA PRO A 159 -11.65 12.38 -14.88
C PRO A 159 -12.17 13.75 -14.41
N LYS A 160 -13.32 14.17 -14.92
CA LYS A 160 -13.92 15.50 -14.59
C LYS A 160 -14.00 15.77 -13.09
N ARG A 161 -14.42 14.75 -12.30
CA ARG A 161 -14.50 14.86 -10.85
C ARG A 161 -13.14 15.18 -10.23
N LEU A 162 -12.06 14.59 -10.75
CA LEU A 162 -10.70 14.84 -10.28
C LEU A 162 -10.28 16.29 -10.59
N VAL A 163 -10.53 16.75 -11.82
CA VAL A 163 -10.24 18.15 -12.20
C VAL A 163 -10.98 19.14 -11.33
N GLU A 164 -12.25 18.90 -11.05
CA GLU A 164 -13.08 19.74 -10.19
C GLU A 164 -12.53 19.79 -8.76
N CYS A 165 -12.12 18.64 -8.22
CA CYS A 165 -11.52 18.56 -6.90
C CYS A 165 -10.18 19.30 -6.85
N LEU A 166 -9.29 19.12 -7.83
CA LEU A 166 -7.99 19.80 -7.90
C LEU A 166 -8.13 21.32 -7.96
N GLN A 167 -9.15 21.85 -8.65
CA GLN A 167 -9.43 23.29 -8.68
C GLN A 167 -9.89 23.85 -7.31
N GLN A 168 -10.42 23.04 -6.45
CA GLN A 168 -10.83 23.47 -5.09
C GLN A 168 -9.68 23.43 -4.08
N LEU A 169 -8.62 22.69 -4.42
CA LEU A 169 -7.43 22.53 -3.57
C LEU A 169 -6.38 23.63 -3.81
N GLY A 170 -6.39 24.27 -4.98
CA GLY A 170 -5.46 25.34 -5.38
C GLY A 170 -6.10 26.68 -5.32
#